data_e55ddc2692969de2c4c9947f9620445e
#
_entry.id   e55ddc2692969de2c4c9947f9620445e
#
_cell.length_a   1.000
_cell.length_b   1.000
_cell.length_c   1.000
_cell.angle_alpha   90.00
_cell.angle_beta   90.00
_cell.angle_gamma   90.00
#
_symmetry.space_group_name_H-M   'P 1'
#
loop_
_entity.id
_entity.type
_entity.pdbx_description
1 polymer ?
#
loop_
_entity_poly.entity_id
_entity_poly.type
_entity_poly.pdbx_seq_one_letter_code
_entity_poly.pdbx_strand_id
1 'polypeptide(L)'
;ESGGVYAPPNEKTGRNVLTRHERGWRIMPISYQSETRTFQLNTAHTSYILRVYDGGYLFHEYWGRRLRPVDLTRLYRVYGSGFSPNWPDASDREHSLDLFPAEYPVYGGGDYRAPALEAAFPDGSRLLDLKYVSHTIQPNKPALPGLPSLDGGDGTLEITLTDEPTGLTVVASYTVYEESDVIARHARIVNRTGETVRVNRALSASVDLPSMDYEMIGLYGAHTRERQVERIPLRHGMQALESRRGASSHQMNPFLALAAPNADETTGEVYGLTLIYSGNFIASAEVDSFNVTRVQIGLNPFDFSWKLEPDEAFVTPEAVLTYSAEGLGRMSRNFHRVFRGHLGRVKETVRPNPIVINNWEATYFDFNEEKLCALIESCKGLGIDTFVLDDGWFGHRNDDTTSLGDWFIHREKLPRGLKPVIDCCHANGLNFGIWFEPEMVSEDSELYRAHPDWAIKKEGRPFCTGRDQLVLDLNALVKWKNLTPIQDPGRVYTIAGDK
;
A
#
# COMPACT_ATOMS: atom_id res chain seq x y z
N GLU A 1 -25.88 -9.53 24.27
CA GLU A 1 -25.85 -10.46 25.41
C GLU A 1 -24.55 -11.24 25.39
N SER A 2 -23.76 -11.05 26.43
CA SER A 2 -22.57 -11.75 26.92
C SER A 2 -21.77 -12.64 25.96
N GLY A 3 -20.80 -12.06 25.28
CA GLY A 3 -19.68 -12.78 24.68
C GLY A 3 -18.74 -13.32 25.75
N GLY A 4 -18.80 -14.62 26.02
CA GLY A 4 -17.88 -15.28 26.92
C GLY A 4 -16.45 -15.23 26.40
N VAL A 5 -15.61 -14.48 27.08
CA VAL A 5 -14.15 -14.51 26.92
C VAL A 5 -13.65 -15.79 27.58
N TYR A 6 -13.20 -16.75 26.81
CA TYR A 6 -12.47 -17.90 27.35
C TYR A 6 -11.03 -17.48 27.66
N ALA A 7 -10.62 -17.72 28.90
CA ALA A 7 -9.23 -17.55 29.33
C ALA A 7 -8.27 -18.39 28.48
N PRO A 8 -7.00 -17.96 28.29
CA PRO A 8 -6.04 -18.72 27.51
C PRO A 8 -5.78 -20.08 28.15
N PRO A 9 -5.71 -21.15 27.37
CA PRO A 9 -5.35 -22.46 27.87
C PRO A 9 -3.87 -22.52 28.27
N ASN A 10 -3.58 -23.25 29.32
CA ASN A 10 -2.28 -23.52 29.87
C ASN A 10 -1.17 -23.76 28.83
N GLU A 11 0.00 -23.21 29.09
CA GLU A 11 1.23 -23.16 28.26
C GLU A 11 1.88 -24.49 27.88
N LYS A 12 1.22 -25.61 27.91
CA LYS A 12 1.91 -26.93 27.81
C LYS A 12 1.57 -27.83 26.63
N THR A 13 0.80 -27.40 25.66
CA THR A 13 0.62 -28.22 24.42
C THR A 13 0.33 -27.31 23.24
N GLY A 14 1.09 -27.44 22.14
CA GLY A 14 0.84 -26.79 20.88
C GLY A 14 -0.52 -27.18 20.27
N ARG A 15 -1.61 -26.62 20.80
CA ARG A 15 -2.97 -26.87 20.33
C ARG A 15 -3.38 -25.74 19.38
N ASN A 16 -3.90 -26.12 18.23
CA ASN A 16 -4.55 -25.21 17.31
C ASN A 16 -5.67 -24.44 18.03
N VAL A 17 -5.67 -23.13 17.95
CA VAL A 17 -6.74 -22.28 18.50
C VAL A 17 -7.96 -22.38 17.58
N LEU A 18 -9.08 -22.85 18.14
CA LEU A 18 -10.37 -22.87 17.44
C LEU A 18 -11.09 -21.54 17.71
N THR A 19 -11.46 -20.83 16.65
CA THR A 19 -12.30 -19.63 16.74
C THR A 19 -13.68 -19.88 16.14
N ARG A 20 -14.70 -19.23 16.71
CA ARG A 20 -16.06 -19.30 16.17
C ARG A 20 -16.20 -18.25 15.08
N HIS A 21 -16.35 -18.71 13.84
CA HIS A 21 -16.69 -17.87 12.69
C HIS A 21 -18.19 -18.02 12.36
N GLU A 22 -18.78 -17.10 11.62
CA GLU A 22 -20.19 -17.18 11.18
C GLU A 22 -20.55 -18.50 10.48
N ARG A 23 -19.55 -19.23 9.95
CA ARG A 23 -19.71 -20.55 9.29
C ARG A 23 -19.30 -21.76 10.15
N GLY A 24 -19.06 -21.59 11.47
CA GLY A 24 -18.68 -22.68 12.38
C GLY A 24 -17.27 -22.52 12.98
N TRP A 25 -16.79 -23.57 13.67
CA TRP A 25 -15.45 -23.60 14.27
C TRP A 25 -14.39 -23.81 13.17
N ARG A 26 -13.43 -22.90 13.09
CA ARG A 26 -12.28 -22.96 12.15
C ARG A 26 -10.97 -22.96 12.92
N ILE A 27 -10.00 -23.72 12.44
CA ILE A 27 -8.62 -23.65 12.95
C ILE A 27 -8.02 -22.35 12.43
N MET A 28 -7.42 -21.56 13.33
CA MET A 28 -6.73 -20.33 12.90
C MET A 28 -5.56 -20.67 11.96
N PRO A 29 -5.37 -19.88 10.90
CA PRO A 29 -4.28 -20.10 9.95
C PRO A 29 -2.91 -19.77 10.54
N ILE A 30 -2.85 -19.22 11.76
CA ILE A 30 -1.63 -18.80 12.45
C ILE A 30 -1.43 -19.67 13.69
N SER A 31 -0.23 -20.24 13.82
CA SER A 31 0.17 -21.03 14.97
C SER A 31 1.52 -20.55 15.52
N TYR A 32 1.72 -20.75 16.82
CA TYR A 32 2.96 -20.49 17.52
C TYR A 32 3.42 -21.76 18.25
N GLN A 33 4.66 -22.13 18.03
CA GLN A 33 5.32 -23.25 18.72
C GLN A 33 6.29 -22.69 19.75
N SER A 34 5.99 -22.83 21.02
CA SER A 34 6.76 -22.23 22.13
C SER A 34 8.15 -22.84 22.27
N GLU A 35 8.29 -24.14 22.02
CA GLU A 35 9.56 -24.87 22.16
C GLU A 35 10.62 -24.41 21.17
N THR A 36 10.20 -24.08 19.94
CA THR A 36 11.07 -23.60 18.86
C THR A 36 10.97 -22.11 18.63
N ARG A 37 10.09 -21.42 19.36
CA ARG A 37 9.76 -19.99 19.21
C ARG A 37 9.38 -19.63 17.77
N THR A 38 8.65 -20.51 17.08
CA THR A 38 8.35 -20.43 15.66
C THR A 38 6.89 -20.06 15.43
N PHE A 39 6.65 -19.03 14.59
CA PHE A 39 5.33 -18.66 14.06
C PHE A 39 5.18 -19.26 12.66
N GLN A 40 4.08 -19.93 12.41
CA GLN A 40 3.73 -20.41 11.08
C GLN A 40 2.37 -19.83 10.67
N LEU A 41 2.38 -19.07 9.58
CA LEU A 41 1.21 -18.47 8.95
C LEU A 41 0.92 -19.26 7.68
N ASN A 42 -0.29 -19.83 7.60
CA ASN A 42 -0.69 -20.69 6.48
C ASN A 42 -1.85 -20.07 5.72
N THR A 43 -1.73 -20.05 4.41
CA THR A 43 -2.86 -19.88 3.49
C THR A 43 -3.32 -21.25 2.95
N ALA A 44 -4.20 -21.26 1.97
CA ALA A 44 -4.63 -22.53 1.34
C ALA A 44 -3.44 -23.31 0.76
N HIS A 45 -2.50 -22.64 0.11
CA HIS A 45 -1.40 -23.30 -0.63
C HIS A 45 0.00 -22.83 -0.22
N THR A 46 0.13 -21.87 0.71
CA THR A 46 1.44 -21.30 1.09
C THR A 46 1.66 -21.31 2.59
N SER A 47 2.93 -21.29 3.00
CA SER A 47 3.35 -21.05 4.38
C SER A 47 4.36 -19.91 4.43
N TYR A 48 4.24 -19.09 5.46
CA TYR A 48 5.19 -18.05 5.83
C TYR A 48 5.62 -18.31 7.27
N ILE A 49 6.92 -18.51 7.49
CA ILE A 49 7.43 -18.98 8.78
C ILE A 49 8.47 -18.00 9.32
N LEU A 50 8.28 -17.62 10.57
CA LEU A 50 9.15 -16.74 11.33
C LEU A 50 9.64 -17.44 12.59
N ARG A 51 10.84 -17.12 13.04
CA ARG A 51 11.37 -17.63 14.30
C ARG A 51 12.09 -16.55 15.10
N VAL A 52 11.93 -16.61 16.42
CA VAL A 52 12.72 -15.81 17.36
C VAL A 52 13.94 -16.62 17.79
N TYR A 53 15.11 -16.13 17.47
CA TYR A 53 16.41 -16.73 17.77
C TYR A 53 16.87 -16.44 19.21
N ASP A 54 17.94 -17.11 19.65
CA ASP A 54 18.46 -17.00 21.02
C ASP A 54 18.88 -15.58 21.36
N GLY A 55 19.45 -14.81 20.46
CA GLY A 55 19.72 -13.38 20.67
C GLY A 55 18.49 -12.48 20.76
N GLY A 56 17.28 -13.02 20.67
CA GLY A 56 16.05 -12.25 20.64
C GLY A 56 15.68 -11.70 19.26
N TYR A 57 16.43 -12.02 18.24
CA TYR A 57 16.19 -11.54 16.87
C TYR A 57 15.08 -12.33 16.20
N LEU A 58 14.22 -11.61 15.45
CA LEU A 58 13.17 -12.20 14.63
C LEU A 58 13.67 -12.40 13.21
N PHE A 59 13.70 -13.66 12.77
CA PHE A 59 14.17 -14.01 11.43
C PHE A 59 13.07 -14.63 10.59
N HIS A 60 13.20 -14.41 9.27
CA HIS A 60 12.41 -15.04 8.24
C HIS A 60 13.00 -16.43 7.94
N GLU A 61 12.21 -17.48 8.13
CA GLU A 61 12.67 -18.85 7.94
C GLU A 61 12.28 -19.41 6.57
N TYR A 62 11.06 -19.10 6.14
CA TYR A 62 10.50 -19.70 4.92
C TYR A 62 9.31 -18.91 4.41
N TRP A 63 9.24 -18.76 3.12
CA TRP A 63 8.05 -18.37 2.39
C TRP A 63 7.97 -19.16 1.08
N GLY A 64 6.89 -19.91 0.88
CA GLY A 64 6.76 -20.79 -0.28
C GLY A 64 5.54 -21.70 -0.20
N ARG A 65 5.61 -22.87 -0.82
CA ARG A 65 4.53 -23.87 -0.78
C ARG A 65 4.15 -24.23 0.65
N ARG A 66 2.87 -24.54 0.87
CA ARG A 66 2.38 -24.91 2.20
C ARG A 66 3.13 -26.10 2.77
N LEU A 67 3.63 -25.90 3.97
CA LEU A 67 4.29 -26.94 4.76
C LEU A 67 3.36 -27.45 5.86
N ARG A 68 3.52 -28.71 6.24
CA ARG A 68 3.02 -29.20 7.52
C ARG A 68 3.81 -28.54 8.65
N PRO A 69 3.30 -28.54 9.90
CA PRO A 69 4.12 -28.11 11.03
C PRO A 69 5.46 -28.81 11.01
N VAL A 70 6.54 -28.06 10.96
CA VAL A 70 7.90 -28.59 10.81
C VAL A 70 8.86 -27.78 11.66
N ASP A 71 9.83 -28.47 12.24
CA ASP A 71 10.95 -27.84 12.92
C ASP A 71 12.05 -27.52 11.89
N LEU A 72 12.19 -26.23 11.60
CA LEU A 72 13.20 -25.71 10.68
C LEU A 72 14.50 -25.30 11.37
N THR A 73 14.65 -25.55 12.67
CA THR A 73 15.80 -25.09 13.48
C THR A 73 17.16 -25.58 12.99
N ARG A 74 17.18 -26.59 12.14
CA ARG A 74 18.42 -27.20 11.58
C ARG A 74 18.71 -26.77 10.14
N LEU A 75 17.92 -25.91 9.54
CA LEU A 75 18.05 -25.53 8.12
C LEU A 75 18.99 -24.36 7.86
N TYR A 76 19.53 -23.72 8.92
CA TYR A 76 20.43 -22.61 8.71
C TYR A 76 21.73 -23.03 8.05
N ARG A 77 21.95 -22.48 6.87
CA ARG A 77 23.27 -22.49 6.24
C ARG A 77 24.10 -21.41 6.92
N VAL A 78 24.98 -21.81 7.77
CA VAL A 78 26.00 -20.94 8.29
C VAL A 78 27.03 -20.76 7.21
N TYR A 79 27.11 -19.60 6.61
CA TYR A 79 28.24 -19.22 5.77
C TYR A 79 29.27 -18.58 6.69
N GLY A 80 30.54 -18.91 6.49
CA GLY A 80 31.60 -18.18 7.17
C GLY A 80 31.44 -16.69 6.86
N SER A 81 31.13 -15.89 7.87
CA SER A 81 30.79 -14.48 7.72
C SER A 81 32.00 -13.59 7.41
N GLY A 82 33.14 -14.17 7.16
CA GLY A 82 34.37 -13.43 6.99
C GLY A 82 34.72 -12.64 8.24
N PHE A 83 34.70 -11.31 8.14
CA PHE A 83 35.00 -10.39 9.26
C PHE A 83 33.78 -9.61 9.73
N SER A 84 32.57 -10.05 9.41
CA SER A 84 31.35 -9.42 9.89
C SER A 84 31.20 -9.58 11.41
N PRO A 85 30.67 -8.56 12.11
CA PRO A 85 30.54 -8.61 13.56
C PRO A 85 29.45 -9.61 13.97
N ASN A 86 29.68 -10.30 15.08
CA ASN A 86 28.69 -11.14 15.73
C ASN A 86 27.78 -10.29 16.62
N TRP A 87 26.54 -10.74 16.83
CA TRP A 87 25.73 -10.11 17.87
C TRP A 87 26.28 -10.44 19.26
N PRO A 88 25.99 -9.59 20.27
CA PRO A 88 26.39 -9.88 21.65
C PRO A 88 25.91 -11.28 22.10
N ASP A 89 26.75 -11.98 22.84
CA ASP A 89 26.50 -13.31 23.39
C ASP A 89 26.35 -14.44 22.33
N ALA A 90 26.75 -14.19 21.07
CA ALA A 90 26.82 -15.25 20.09
C ALA A 90 27.79 -16.37 20.51
N SER A 91 27.36 -17.60 20.35
CA SER A 91 28.11 -18.80 20.76
C SER A 91 29.36 -19.04 19.92
N ASP A 92 29.42 -18.48 18.73
CA ASP A 92 30.53 -18.67 17.78
C ASP A 92 30.63 -17.46 16.82
N ARG A 93 31.60 -17.52 15.89
CA ARG A 93 31.83 -16.44 14.89
C ARG A 93 30.90 -16.48 13.67
N GLU A 94 29.98 -17.41 13.63
CA GLU A 94 29.09 -17.61 12.48
C GLU A 94 27.73 -16.92 12.66
N HIS A 95 27.50 -16.33 13.84
CA HIS A 95 26.27 -15.61 14.18
C HIS A 95 26.40 -14.11 13.93
N SER A 96 26.20 -13.70 12.69
CA SER A 96 26.21 -12.30 12.26
C SER A 96 24.91 -11.90 11.60
N LEU A 97 24.39 -10.73 11.93
CA LEU A 97 23.19 -10.17 11.28
C LEU A 97 23.40 -9.90 9.78
N ASP A 98 24.65 -9.79 9.32
CA ASP A 98 25.01 -9.71 7.90
C ASP A 98 24.60 -10.94 7.08
N LEU A 99 24.42 -12.10 7.75
CA LEU A 99 24.06 -13.36 7.13
C LEU A 99 22.61 -13.78 7.37
N PHE A 100 22.03 -13.36 8.49
CA PHE A 100 20.74 -13.84 8.90
C PHE A 100 19.59 -13.03 8.29
N PRO A 101 18.49 -13.70 7.93
CA PRO A 101 17.34 -13.10 7.26
C PRO A 101 16.45 -12.33 8.24
N ALA A 102 16.89 -11.14 8.67
CA ALA A 102 16.13 -10.32 9.58
C ALA A 102 14.77 -9.94 8.99
N GLU A 103 13.70 -10.21 9.73
CA GLU A 103 12.33 -9.97 9.28
C GLU A 103 11.97 -8.47 9.19
N TYR A 104 12.53 -7.65 10.08
CA TYR A 104 12.43 -6.20 10.03
C TYR A 104 13.79 -5.58 10.34
N PRO A 105 14.70 -5.57 9.34
CA PRO A 105 16.09 -5.17 9.54
C PRO A 105 16.23 -3.70 9.86
N VAL A 106 17.20 -3.39 10.73
CA VAL A 106 17.58 -2.04 11.14
C VAL A 106 19.09 -1.85 11.01
N TYR A 107 19.53 -0.60 11.02
CA TYR A 107 20.95 -0.27 10.97
C TYR A 107 21.57 -0.27 12.39
N GLY A 108 22.74 -0.88 12.54
CA GLY A 108 23.54 -0.78 13.75
C GLY A 108 24.05 -2.09 14.32
N GLY A 109 23.39 -3.22 14.05
CA GLY A 109 23.76 -4.53 14.59
C GLY A 109 24.70 -5.37 13.72
N GLY A 110 25.23 -4.81 12.62
CA GLY A 110 26.11 -5.52 11.69
C GLY A 110 25.41 -6.07 10.44
N ASP A 111 24.12 -5.81 10.24
CA ASP A 111 23.47 -5.99 8.94
C ASP A 111 23.76 -4.76 8.08
N TYR A 112 24.51 -4.94 7.00
CA TYR A 112 24.93 -3.88 6.08
C TYR A 112 24.03 -3.74 4.86
N ARG A 113 23.06 -4.61 4.70
CA ARG A 113 22.04 -4.54 3.66
C ARG A 113 21.02 -3.44 3.99
N ALA A 114 20.22 -3.03 3.01
CA ALA A 114 19.22 -1.98 3.17
C ALA A 114 18.28 -2.27 4.35
N PRO A 115 18.17 -1.35 5.34
CA PRO A 115 17.27 -1.52 6.48
C PRO A 115 15.81 -1.27 6.09
N ALA A 116 14.88 -1.82 6.87
CA ALA A 116 13.45 -1.49 6.78
C ALA A 116 13.10 -0.21 7.56
N LEU A 117 13.85 0.09 8.63
CA LEU A 117 13.65 1.27 9.46
C LEU A 117 14.97 2.03 9.64
N GLU A 118 14.92 3.34 9.45
CA GLU A 118 15.98 4.28 9.84
C GLU A 118 15.38 5.36 10.72
N ALA A 119 15.94 5.53 11.91
CA ALA A 119 15.56 6.57 12.84
C ALA A 119 16.80 7.39 13.25
N ALA A 120 16.60 8.66 13.57
CA ALA A 120 17.62 9.55 14.10
C ALA A 120 17.15 10.13 15.43
N PHE A 121 18.01 10.03 16.42
CA PHE A 121 17.77 10.52 17.78
C PHE A 121 18.34 11.94 17.95
N PRO A 122 17.93 12.68 19.01
CA PRO A 122 18.39 14.06 19.23
C PRO A 122 19.91 14.23 19.38
N ASP A 123 20.59 13.21 19.90
CA ASP A 123 22.05 13.18 20.04
C ASP A 123 22.80 12.92 18.71
N GLY A 124 22.07 12.70 17.63
CA GLY A 124 22.60 12.40 16.30
C GLY A 124 22.84 10.92 16.04
N SER A 125 22.64 10.04 17.01
CA SER A 125 22.75 8.59 16.83
C SER A 125 21.64 8.06 15.93
N ARG A 126 21.91 6.90 15.28
CA ARG A 126 20.97 6.23 14.36
C ARG A 126 20.97 4.72 14.54
N LEU A 127 21.64 4.24 15.57
CA LEU A 127 21.79 2.81 15.81
C LEU A 127 20.53 2.25 16.45
N LEU A 128 20.09 1.10 15.99
CA LEU A 128 18.96 0.35 16.53
C LEU A 128 19.33 -1.12 16.66
N ASP A 129 18.82 -1.77 17.71
CA ASP A 129 18.95 -3.22 17.96
C ASP A 129 17.59 -3.79 18.37
N LEU A 130 16.74 -4.04 17.39
CA LEU A 130 15.37 -4.50 17.61
C LEU A 130 15.32 -5.98 18.03
N LYS A 131 14.82 -6.23 19.23
CA LYS A 131 14.63 -7.58 19.79
C LYS A 131 13.16 -7.87 20.06
N TYR A 132 12.80 -9.13 19.91
CA TYR A 132 11.47 -9.62 20.23
C TYR A 132 11.14 -9.45 21.72
N VAL A 133 9.96 -8.88 21.98
CA VAL A 133 9.41 -8.71 23.33
C VAL A 133 8.19 -9.59 23.55
N SER A 134 7.23 -9.52 22.65
CA SER A 134 5.95 -10.22 22.77
C SER A 134 5.24 -10.36 21.43
N HIS A 135 4.17 -11.14 21.43
CA HIS A 135 3.27 -11.24 20.27
C HIS A 135 1.81 -11.39 20.71
N THR A 136 0.91 -11.08 19.79
CA THR A 136 -0.51 -11.42 19.90
C THR A 136 -0.99 -12.11 18.64
N ILE A 137 -1.88 -13.10 18.80
CA ILE A 137 -2.57 -13.74 17.69
C ILE A 137 -4.08 -13.52 17.92
N GLN A 138 -4.75 -12.92 16.94
CA GLN A 138 -6.15 -12.55 17.06
C GLN A 138 -6.93 -12.94 15.79
N PRO A 139 -8.24 -13.24 15.91
CA PRO A 139 -9.03 -13.72 14.77
C PRO A 139 -9.36 -12.65 13.75
N ASN A 140 -9.29 -11.39 14.15
CA ASN A 140 -9.70 -10.26 13.32
C ASN A 140 -8.51 -9.36 13.02
N LYS A 141 -8.57 -8.65 11.89
CA LYS A 141 -7.61 -7.60 11.57
C LYS A 141 -7.99 -6.31 12.29
N PRO A 142 -7.05 -5.69 13.03
CA PRO A 142 -7.24 -4.34 13.55
C PRO A 142 -7.45 -3.33 12.42
N ALA A 143 -8.27 -2.31 12.66
CA ALA A 143 -8.41 -1.19 11.73
C ALA A 143 -7.07 -0.46 11.57
N LEU A 144 -6.78 -0.02 10.34
CA LEU A 144 -5.61 0.80 10.02
C LEU A 144 -6.05 2.25 9.83
N PRO A 145 -5.98 3.10 10.88
CA PRO A 145 -6.53 4.44 10.82
C PRO A 145 -5.82 5.33 9.80
N GLY A 146 -6.58 6.07 9.01
CA GLY A 146 -6.04 7.10 8.11
C GLY A 146 -5.36 6.59 6.84
N LEU A 147 -5.28 5.27 6.62
CA LEU A 147 -4.67 4.66 5.45
C LEU A 147 -5.64 3.66 4.81
N PRO A 148 -5.61 3.52 3.47
CA PRO A 148 -6.33 2.44 2.82
C PRO A 148 -5.72 1.08 3.22
N SER A 149 -6.56 0.09 3.43
CA SER A 149 -6.14 -1.26 3.81
C SER A 149 -7.19 -2.28 3.42
N LEU A 150 -6.78 -3.54 3.32
CA LEU A 150 -7.72 -4.66 3.19
C LEU A 150 -8.58 -4.79 4.45
N ASP A 151 -9.84 -5.11 4.31
CA ASP A 151 -10.73 -5.44 5.43
C ASP A 151 -10.75 -6.96 5.73
N GLY A 152 -11.26 -7.34 6.90
CA GLY A 152 -11.42 -8.74 7.28
C GLY A 152 -10.11 -9.47 7.54
N GLY A 153 -9.96 -10.67 6.93
CA GLY A 153 -8.86 -11.59 7.16
C GLY A 153 -9.23 -12.77 8.04
N ASP A 154 -8.43 -13.84 7.99
CA ASP A 154 -8.69 -15.11 8.69
C ASP A 154 -7.89 -15.23 10.00
N GLY A 155 -7.03 -14.26 10.28
CA GLY A 155 -6.25 -14.14 11.50
C GLY A 155 -5.12 -13.12 11.36
N THR A 156 -4.75 -12.47 12.46
CA THR A 156 -3.67 -11.49 12.51
C THR A 156 -2.67 -11.85 13.61
N LEU A 157 -1.40 -11.83 13.25
CA LEU A 157 -0.26 -11.89 14.15
C LEU A 157 0.34 -10.49 14.27
N GLU A 158 0.51 -10.01 15.48
CA GLU A 158 1.32 -8.82 15.78
C GLU A 158 2.52 -9.21 16.62
N ILE A 159 3.71 -8.84 16.18
CA ILE A 159 4.97 -9.08 16.89
C ILE A 159 5.55 -7.74 17.31
N THR A 160 5.80 -7.60 18.61
CA THR A 160 6.44 -6.42 19.19
C THR A 160 7.95 -6.63 19.29
N LEU A 161 8.70 -5.73 18.65
CA LEU A 161 10.16 -5.65 18.68
C LEU A 161 10.53 -4.32 19.33
N THR A 162 11.53 -4.31 20.20
CA THR A 162 11.96 -3.07 20.87
C THR A 162 13.48 -2.95 20.87
N ASP A 163 13.97 -1.76 20.60
CA ASP A 163 15.33 -1.36 20.92
C ASP A 163 15.37 -0.97 22.40
N GLU A 164 15.86 -1.87 23.24
CA GLU A 164 15.78 -1.74 24.69
C GLU A 164 16.50 -0.47 25.22
N PRO A 165 17.69 -0.09 24.71
CA PRO A 165 18.36 1.11 25.19
C PRO A 165 17.62 2.42 24.92
N THR A 166 16.91 2.54 23.80
CA THR A 166 16.21 3.77 23.44
C THR A 166 14.72 3.73 23.77
N GLY A 167 14.12 2.56 23.76
CA GLY A 167 12.67 2.37 23.90
C GLY A 167 11.90 2.49 22.58
N LEU A 168 12.58 2.72 21.44
CA LEU A 168 11.88 2.73 20.15
C LEU A 168 11.34 1.33 19.83
N THR A 169 10.05 1.26 19.54
CA THR A 169 9.32 -0.01 19.41
C THR A 169 8.69 -0.14 18.02
N VAL A 170 8.77 -1.32 17.45
CA VAL A 170 8.09 -1.68 16.20
C VAL A 170 7.10 -2.80 16.47
N VAL A 171 5.85 -2.62 16.03
CA VAL A 171 4.86 -3.68 15.99
C VAL A 171 4.68 -4.10 14.54
N ALA A 172 5.21 -5.25 14.18
CA ALA A 172 5.07 -5.85 12.85
C ALA A 172 3.75 -6.65 12.80
N SER A 173 2.86 -6.31 11.89
CA SER A 173 1.54 -6.92 11.75
C SER A 173 1.46 -7.76 10.47
N TYR A 174 0.85 -8.95 10.59
CA TYR A 174 0.66 -9.93 9.50
C TYR A 174 -0.77 -10.43 9.53
N THR A 175 -1.56 -10.13 8.51
CA THR A 175 -2.92 -10.64 8.38
C THR A 175 -2.99 -11.67 7.24
N VAL A 176 -3.51 -12.84 7.54
CA VAL A 176 -3.66 -13.94 6.58
C VAL A 176 -5.02 -13.86 5.90
N TYR A 177 -5.03 -14.02 4.57
CA TYR A 177 -6.21 -14.22 3.72
C TYR A 177 -6.08 -15.60 3.07
N GLU A 178 -6.63 -16.61 3.75
CA GLU A 178 -6.36 -18.01 3.45
C GLU A 178 -6.76 -18.41 2.04
N GLU A 179 -8.01 -18.09 1.63
CA GLU A 179 -8.54 -18.48 0.32
C GLU A 179 -7.86 -17.76 -0.86
N SER A 180 -7.24 -16.61 -0.60
CA SER A 180 -6.58 -15.81 -1.64
C SER A 180 -5.09 -16.06 -1.74
N ASP A 181 -4.50 -16.90 -0.88
CA ASP A 181 -3.05 -17.11 -0.77
C ASP A 181 -2.26 -15.80 -0.56
N VAL A 182 -2.75 -14.94 0.33
CA VAL A 182 -2.22 -13.61 0.56
C VAL A 182 -1.91 -13.38 2.04
N ILE A 183 -0.84 -12.64 2.30
CA ILE A 183 -0.50 -12.07 3.61
C ILE A 183 -0.39 -10.56 3.44
N ALA A 184 -1.16 -9.80 4.22
CA ALA A 184 -1.02 -8.35 4.31
C ALA A 184 -0.10 -7.98 5.47
N ARG A 185 0.79 -6.99 5.25
CA ARG A 185 1.80 -6.56 6.22
C ARG A 185 1.83 -5.05 6.37
N HIS A 186 2.01 -4.59 7.59
CA HIS A 186 2.41 -3.21 7.89
C HIS A 186 3.23 -3.18 9.18
N ALA A 187 3.87 -2.05 9.45
CA ALA A 187 4.59 -1.82 10.68
C ALA A 187 4.03 -0.56 11.38
N ARG A 188 3.97 -0.60 12.70
CA ARG A 188 3.66 0.54 13.54
C ARG A 188 4.88 0.85 14.40
N ILE A 189 5.51 1.98 14.16
CA ILE A 189 6.67 2.49 14.89
C ILE A 189 6.14 3.35 16.05
N VAL A 190 6.43 2.95 17.28
CA VAL A 190 5.96 3.61 18.50
C VAL A 190 7.14 4.24 19.23
N ASN A 191 7.06 5.53 19.47
CA ASN A 191 8.09 6.25 20.20
C ASN A 191 7.87 6.15 21.71
N ARG A 192 8.68 5.32 22.39
CA ARG A 192 8.73 5.19 23.84
C ARG A 192 10.02 5.74 24.44
N THR A 193 10.76 6.53 23.66
CA THR A 193 12.10 7.05 24.06
C THR A 193 12.02 8.21 25.05
N GLY A 194 10.87 8.86 25.16
CA GLY A 194 10.73 10.10 25.96
C GLY A 194 11.23 11.37 25.25
N GLU A 195 11.80 11.26 24.05
CA GLU A 195 12.32 12.35 23.23
C GLU A 195 11.75 12.30 21.81
N THR A 196 11.83 13.40 21.09
CA THR A 196 11.41 13.44 19.68
C THR A 196 12.37 12.62 18.82
N VAL A 197 11.87 11.68 18.04
CA VAL A 197 12.62 10.87 17.07
C VAL A 197 12.26 11.28 15.65
N ARG A 198 13.23 11.28 14.74
CA ARG A 198 12.98 11.44 13.30
C ARG A 198 13.05 10.10 12.60
N VAL A 199 11.95 9.67 12.03
CA VAL A 199 11.88 8.46 11.18
C VAL A 199 12.19 8.88 9.76
N ASN A 200 13.31 8.40 9.21
CA ASN A 200 13.79 8.76 7.87
C ASN A 200 13.51 7.65 6.84
N ARG A 201 13.24 6.43 7.30
CA ARG A 201 12.83 5.29 6.48
C ARG A 201 11.89 4.41 7.30
N ALA A 202 10.77 4.02 6.73
CA ALA A 202 9.83 3.08 7.32
C ALA A 202 9.18 2.26 6.20
N LEU A 203 9.66 1.04 5.98
CA LEU A 203 9.10 0.15 4.98
C LEU A 203 8.02 -0.75 5.59
N SER A 204 7.10 -1.16 4.76
CA SER A 204 5.95 -1.99 5.15
C SER A 204 6.29 -3.47 5.25
N ALA A 205 7.20 -3.93 4.40
CA ALA A 205 7.65 -5.31 4.36
C ALA A 205 9.11 -5.43 3.94
N SER A 206 9.80 -6.40 4.53
CA SER A 206 11.12 -6.89 4.14
C SER A 206 11.11 -8.41 4.21
N VAL A 207 11.68 -9.09 3.23
CA VAL A 207 11.80 -10.55 3.17
C VAL A 207 13.14 -10.90 2.53
N ASP A 208 13.91 -11.78 3.16
CA ASP A 208 15.15 -12.27 2.61
C ASP A 208 14.91 -13.66 1.98
N LEU A 209 15.15 -13.79 0.68
CA LEU A 209 15.02 -15.03 -0.07
C LEU A 209 16.40 -15.67 -0.29
N PRO A 210 16.55 -17.01 -0.15
CA PRO A 210 17.85 -17.68 -0.09
C PRO A 210 18.53 -17.88 -1.46
N SER A 211 18.15 -17.14 -2.49
CA SER A 211 18.70 -17.24 -3.85
C SER A 211 18.72 -15.87 -4.50
N MET A 212 19.58 -15.70 -5.51
CA MET A 212 19.55 -14.59 -6.45
C MET A 212 18.96 -14.96 -7.81
N ASP A 213 18.62 -16.22 -8.03
CA ASP A 213 18.14 -16.72 -9.32
C ASP A 213 16.69 -16.34 -9.56
N TYR A 214 16.45 -15.03 -9.64
CA TYR A 214 15.15 -14.44 -9.95
C TYR A 214 15.27 -13.38 -11.03
N GLU A 215 14.15 -13.14 -11.69
CA GLU A 215 13.92 -11.96 -12.51
C GLU A 215 12.93 -11.04 -11.80
N MET A 216 13.29 -9.78 -11.66
CA MET A 216 12.42 -8.74 -11.13
C MET A 216 11.46 -8.27 -12.22
N ILE A 217 10.17 -8.29 -11.91
CA ILE A 217 9.10 -7.83 -12.79
C ILE A 217 8.50 -6.57 -12.21
N GLY A 218 8.45 -5.51 -13.04
CA GLY A 218 7.82 -4.24 -12.73
C GLY A 218 6.86 -3.80 -13.81
N LEU A 219 6.01 -2.81 -13.45
CA LEU A 219 5.04 -2.20 -14.35
C LEU A 219 5.38 -0.72 -14.49
N TYR A 220 5.97 -0.34 -15.60
CA TYR A 220 6.33 1.03 -15.93
C TYR A 220 5.48 1.60 -17.06
N GLY A 221 5.61 2.87 -17.35
CA GLY A 221 4.93 3.45 -18.52
C GLY A 221 4.99 4.96 -18.60
N ALA A 222 4.05 5.47 -19.36
CA ALA A 222 3.82 6.90 -19.56
C ALA A 222 2.34 7.10 -19.87
N HIS A 223 1.90 8.34 -19.94
CA HIS A 223 0.58 8.69 -20.45
C HIS A 223 0.33 8.04 -21.81
N THR A 224 -0.80 7.37 -21.97
CA THR A 224 -1.24 6.59 -23.15
C THR A 224 -0.46 5.30 -23.45
N ARG A 225 0.47 4.90 -22.59
CA ARG A 225 1.18 3.63 -22.68
C ARG A 225 1.55 3.12 -21.27
N GLU A 226 0.56 2.98 -20.44
CA GLU A 226 0.66 2.56 -19.03
C GLU A 226 0.94 1.06 -18.92
N ARG A 227 1.50 0.65 -17.78
CA ARG A 227 1.64 -0.76 -17.36
C ARG A 227 2.37 -1.65 -18.36
N GLN A 228 3.44 -1.13 -18.97
CA GLN A 228 4.35 -1.98 -19.73
C GLN A 228 5.07 -2.92 -18.76
N VAL A 229 5.08 -4.20 -19.07
CA VAL A 229 5.76 -5.21 -18.25
C VAL A 229 7.24 -5.20 -18.59
N GLU A 230 8.08 -5.01 -17.58
CA GLU A 230 9.52 -5.18 -17.70
C GLU A 230 9.97 -6.34 -16.81
N ARG A 231 10.88 -7.16 -17.32
CA ARG A 231 11.43 -8.34 -16.63
C ARG A 231 12.95 -8.29 -16.72
N ILE A 232 13.61 -8.17 -15.55
CA ILE A 232 15.05 -7.93 -15.45
C ILE A 232 15.68 -8.99 -14.56
N PRO A 233 16.69 -9.76 -15.03
CA PRO A 233 17.47 -10.66 -14.17
C PRO A 233 18.15 -9.88 -13.04
N LEU A 234 18.06 -10.41 -11.81
CA LEU A 234 18.74 -9.81 -10.66
C LEU A 234 20.26 -9.85 -10.79
N ARG A 235 20.91 -8.88 -10.20
CA ARG A 235 22.36 -8.74 -10.12
C ARG A 235 22.74 -8.28 -8.72
N HIS A 236 23.99 -8.51 -8.32
CA HIS A 236 24.51 -8.03 -7.04
C HIS A 236 24.30 -6.50 -6.89
N GLY A 237 23.97 -6.08 -5.68
CA GLY A 237 23.57 -4.74 -5.34
C GLY A 237 22.07 -4.52 -5.48
N MET A 238 21.64 -3.27 -5.36
CA MET A 238 20.23 -2.89 -5.30
C MET A 238 19.64 -2.59 -6.67
N GLN A 239 18.51 -3.20 -6.98
CA GLN A 239 17.61 -2.84 -8.07
C GLN A 239 16.30 -2.34 -7.46
N ALA A 240 15.74 -1.24 -7.95
CA ALA A 240 14.56 -0.64 -7.37
C ALA A 240 13.58 -0.12 -8.43
N LEU A 241 12.30 -0.26 -8.11
CA LEU A 241 11.17 0.36 -8.78
C LEU A 241 10.61 1.41 -7.81
N GLU A 242 10.52 2.69 -8.23
CA GLU A 242 10.15 3.74 -7.29
C GLU A 242 9.37 4.88 -7.95
N SER A 243 8.64 5.61 -7.14
CA SER A 243 8.09 6.92 -7.51
C SER A 243 8.55 7.99 -6.52
N ARG A 244 8.92 9.16 -7.06
CA ARG A 244 9.27 10.38 -6.31
C ARG A 244 8.41 11.57 -6.76
N ARG A 245 7.25 11.29 -7.36
CA ARG A 245 6.39 12.27 -8.02
C ARG A 245 5.28 12.83 -7.12
N GLY A 246 5.24 12.44 -5.84
CA GLY A 246 4.10 12.69 -4.96
C GLY A 246 2.96 11.69 -5.14
N ALA A 247 3.02 10.88 -6.20
CA ALA A 247 2.04 9.83 -6.49
C ALA A 247 2.72 8.56 -7.02
N SER A 248 2.17 7.39 -6.67
CA SER A 248 2.39 6.17 -7.45
C SER A 248 1.55 6.32 -8.74
N SER A 249 2.20 6.33 -9.88
CA SER A 249 1.58 6.81 -11.11
C SER A 249 1.68 5.80 -12.24
N HIS A 250 1.18 6.20 -13.42
CA HIS A 250 1.34 5.45 -14.65
C HIS A 250 2.81 5.28 -15.09
N GLN A 251 3.76 6.09 -14.57
CA GLN A 251 5.18 5.91 -14.86
C GLN A 251 5.77 4.70 -14.11
N MET A 252 5.29 4.42 -12.90
CA MET A 252 5.74 3.27 -12.10
C MET A 252 4.63 2.86 -11.12
N ASN A 253 4.17 1.62 -11.21
CA ASN A 253 3.17 1.11 -10.29
C ASN A 253 3.82 0.55 -9.01
N PRO A 254 3.15 0.62 -7.85
CA PRO A 254 3.66 0.13 -6.57
C PRO A 254 3.55 -1.40 -6.49
N PHE A 255 4.21 -2.08 -7.42
CA PHE A 255 4.19 -3.52 -7.61
C PHE A 255 5.59 -4.02 -7.97
N LEU A 256 5.97 -5.15 -7.39
CA LEU A 256 7.16 -5.90 -7.72
C LEU A 256 6.84 -7.39 -7.66
N ALA A 257 7.30 -8.14 -8.65
CA ALA A 257 7.37 -9.58 -8.52
C ALA A 257 8.80 -10.09 -8.74
N LEU A 258 9.18 -11.13 -7.99
CA LEU A 258 10.36 -11.93 -8.25
C LEU A 258 9.92 -13.29 -8.79
N ALA A 259 10.30 -13.57 -10.02
CA ALA A 259 9.92 -14.78 -10.72
C ALA A 259 11.15 -15.66 -10.97
N ALA A 260 11.02 -16.97 -10.81
CA ALA A 260 12.04 -17.89 -11.28
C ALA A 260 12.29 -17.67 -12.79
N PRO A 261 13.52 -17.84 -13.31
CA PRO A 261 13.83 -17.52 -14.70
C PRO A 261 12.98 -18.28 -15.73
N ASN A 262 12.46 -19.45 -15.35
CA ASN A 262 11.59 -20.29 -16.18
C ASN A 262 10.09 -20.08 -15.90
N ALA A 263 9.73 -19.12 -15.04
CA ALA A 263 8.33 -18.87 -14.73
C ALA A 263 7.62 -18.16 -15.89
N ASP A 264 6.43 -18.67 -16.23
CA ASP A 264 5.51 -18.10 -17.21
C ASP A 264 4.14 -17.84 -16.57
N GLU A 265 3.08 -17.70 -17.37
CA GLU A 265 1.71 -17.46 -16.88
C GLU A 265 1.14 -18.65 -16.07
N THR A 266 1.62 -19.86 -16.28
CA THR A 266 1.04 -21.12 -15.78
C THR A 266 1.99 -21.95 -14.94
N THR A 267 3.28 -21.74 -15.04
CA THR A 267 4.31 -22.52 -14.34
C THR A 267 5.39 -21.66 -13.71
N GLY A 268 6.12 -22.24 -12.76
CA GLY A 268 7.23 -21.61 -12.07
C GLY A 268 6.86 -20.89 -10.78
N GLU A 269 7.86 -20.57 -9.99
CA GLU A 269 7.70 -19.90 -8.71
C GLU A 269 7.73 -18.37 -8.88
N VAL A 270 6.81 -17.69 -8.21
CA VAL A 270 6.67 -16.24 -8.26
C VAL A 270 6.33 -15.71 -6.87
N TYR A 271 7.06 -14.71 -6.42
CA TYR A 271 6.79 -13.91 -5.23
C TYR A 271 6.29 -12.54 -5.68
N GLY A 272 5.06 -12.19 -5.34
CA GLY A 272 4.45 -10.92 -5.71
C GLY A 272 4.25 -10.02 -4.49
N LEU A 273 4.60 -8.74 -4.63
CA LEU A 273 4.44 -7.71 -3.61
C LEU A 273 3.78 -6.48 -4.23
N THR A 274 2.84 -5.88 -3.52
CA THR A 274 2.25 -4.60 -3.90
C THR A 274 1.94 -3.77 -2.67
N LEU A 275 1.86 -2.45 -2.81
CA LEU A 275 1.59 -1.52 -1.73
C LEU A 275 0.21 -0.89 -1.92
N ILE A 276 -0.63 -0.91 -0.90
CA ILE A 276 -1.91 -0.20 -0.89
C ILE A 276 -1.65 1.26 -0.49
N TYR A 277 -1.12 2.02 -1.44
CA TYR A 277 -0.77 3.42 -1.24
C TYR A 277 -0.65 4.14 -2.58
N SER A 278 -1.06 5.39 -2.62
CA SER A 278 -1.05 6.20 -3.84
C SER A 278 0.06 7.26 -3.89
N GLY A 279 0.90 7.36 -2.85
CA GLY A 279 2.00 8.32 -2.78
C GLY A 279 3.34 7.76 -3.28
N ASN A 280 4.44 8.41 -2.87
CA ASN A 280 5.79 7.98 -3.17
C ASN A 280 6.09 6.62 -2.55
N PHE A 281 6.56 5.69 -3.34
CA PHE A 281 6.90 4.34 -2.89
C PHE A 281 8.28 3.91 -3.40
N ILE A 282 8.83 2.90 -2.76
CA ILE A 282 9.95 2.10 -3.24
C ILE A 282 9.61 0.62 -3.12
N ALA A 283 9.93 -0.15 -4.15
CA ALA A 283 9.98 -1.61 -4.13
C ALA A 283 11.36 -2.02 -4.65
N SER A 284 12.13 -2.77 -3.86
CA SER A 284 13.52 -3.07 -4.19
C SER A 284 13.87 -4.52 -3.96
N ALA A 285 14.86 -4.99 -4.72
CA ALA A 285 15.55 -6.25 -4.52
C ALA A 285 17.05 -5.98 -4.43
N GLU A 286 17.67 -6.31 -3.31
CA GLU A 286 19.11 -6.22 -3.07
C GLU A 286 19.71 -7.61 -2.98
N VAL A 287 20.66 -7.90 -3.87
CA VAL A 287 21.43 -9.15 -3.84
C VAL A 287 22.76 -8.90 -3.14
N ASP A 288 22.98 -9.60 -2.05
CA ASP A 288 24.22 -9.50 -1.27
C ASP A 288 25.36 -10.38 -1.82
N SER A 289 26.51 -10.32 -1.18
CA SER A 289 27.69 -11.11 -1.55
C SER A 289 27.56 -12.62 -1.34
N PHE A 290 26.50 -13.06 -0.65
CA PHE A 290 26.18 -14.47 -0.38
C PHE A 290 25.08 -15.01 -1.30
N ASN A 291 24.66 -14.22 -2.31
CA ASN A 291 23.57 -14.54 -3.24
C ASN A 291 22.19 -14.63 -2.55
N VAL A 292 22.01 -13.96 -1.42
CA VAL A 292 20.71 -13.78 -0.78
C VAL A 292 20.05 -12.54 -1.36
N THR A 293 18.76 -12.62 -1.63
CA THR A 293 17.98 -11.47 -2.13
C THR A 293 17.09 -10.93 -1.02
N ARG A 294 17.36 -9.70 -0.59
CA ARG A 294 16.46 -8.93 0.26
C ARG A 294 15.46 -8.19 -0.61
N VAL A 295 14.18 -8.55 -0.53
CA VAL A 295 13.10 -7.83 -1.20
C VAL A 295 12.34 -6.96 -0.21
N GLN A 296 12.10 -5.70 -0.56
CA GLN A 296 11.46 -4.73 0.32
C GLN A 296 10.43 -3.90 -0.44
N ILE A 297 9.38 -3.45 0.26
CA ILE A 297 8.38 -2.52 -0.27
C ILE A 297 7.85 -1.59 0.83
N GLY A 298 7.62 -0.33 0.50
CA GLY A 298 7.06 0.66 1.42
C GLY A 298 7.15 2.09 0.92
N LEU A 299 7.08 3.04 1.85
CA LEU A 299 7.25 4.46 1.55
C LEU A 299 8.65 4.73 0.99
N ASN A 300 8.73 5.60 -0.03
CA ASN A 300 10.03 6.02 -0.54
C ASN A 300 10.75 6.88 0.50
N PRO A 301 11.98 6.51 0.91
CA PRO A 301 12.74 7.30 1.87
C PRO A 301 13.29 8.62 1.28
N PHE A 302 13.20 8.80 -0.05
CA PHE A 302 13.58 10.06 -0.69
C PHE A 302 12.68 11.21 -0.19
N ASP A 303 13.31 12.24 0.33
CA ASP A 303 12.64 13.43 0.88
C ASP A 303 11.58 13.11 1.95
N PHE A 304 11.78 12.01 2.69
CA PHE A 304 10.92 11.57 3.78
C PHE A 304 11.65 11.76 5.12
N SER A 305 11.04 12.50 6.03
CA SER A 305 11.49 12.63 7.41
C SER A 305 10.29 12.95 8.31
N TRP A 306 9.82 11.95 9.04
CA TRP A 306 8.69 12.09 9.94
C TRP A 306 9.14 12.40 11.36
N LYS A 307 8.63 13.51 11.91
CA LYS A 307 8.84 13.87 13.30
C LYS A 307 7.85 13.07 14.16
N LEU A 308 8.36 12.20 15.01
CA LEU A 308 7.59 11.35 15.89
C LEU A 308 7.80 11.78 17.34
N GLU A 309 6.79 12.40 17.93
CA GLU A 309 6.85 12.87 19.31
C GLU A 309 6.77 11.70 20.31
N PRO A 310 7.18 11.93 21.58
CA PRO A 310 6.98 10.91 22.62
C PRO A 310 5.55 10.40 22.68
N ASP A 311 5.39 9.09 22.87
CA ASP A 311 4.13 8.35 22.91
C ASP A 311 3.29 8.35 21.63
N GLU A 312 3.75 8.98 20.56
CA GLU A 312 3.12 8.88 19.25
C GLU A 312 3.51 7.60 18.52
N ALA A 313 2.73 7.27 17.50
CA ALA A 313 2.99 6.16 16.60
C ALA A 313 2.89 6.59 15.14
N PHE A 314 3.84 6.12 14.33
CA PHE A 314 3.80 6.19 12.87
C PHE A 314 3.40 4.82 12.32
N VAL A 315 2.45 4.79 11.37
CA VAL A 315 1.97 3.56 10.74
C VAL A 315 2.34 3.57 9.27
N THR A 316 2.98 2.51 8.80
CA THR A 316 3.30 2.37 7.37
C THR A 316 2.07 1.98 6.57
N PRO A 317 2.01 2.31 5.27
CA PRO A 317 1.00 1.74 4.37
C PRO A 317 1.02 0.20 4.39
N GLU A 318 -0.08 -0.41 4.00
CA GLU A 318 -0.18 -1.86 3.94
C GLU A 318 0.47 -2.42 2.67
N ALA A 319 1.40 -3.36 2.83
CA ALA A 319 1.92 -4.20 1.77
C ALA A 319 1.13 -5.50 1.68
N VAL A 320 0.88 -5.98 0.47
CA VAL A 320 0.18 -7.23 0.19
C VAL A 320 1.12 -8.18 -0.52
N LEU A 321 1.31 -9.35 0.04
CA LEU A 321 2.29 -10.35 -0.37
C LEU A 321 1.58 -11.63 -0.80
N THR A 322 2.02 -12.23 -1.90
CA THR A 322 1.55 -13.53 -2.36
C THR A 322 2.68 -14.36 -2.97
N TYR A 323 2.61 -15.66 -2.79
CA TYR A 323 3.47 -16.64 -3.47
C TYR A 323 2.64 -17.52 -4.38
N SER A 324 3.19 -17.85 -5.53
CA SER A 324 2.62 -18.80 -6.47
C SER A 324 3.69 -19.80 -6.92
N ALA A 325 3.34 -21.07 -6.96
CA ALA A 325 4.12 -22.11 -7.63
C ALA A 325 3.56 -22.49 -9.02
N GLU A 326 2.53 -21.72 -9.46
CA GLU A 326 1.78 -21.95 -10.69
C GLU A 326 1.84 -20.70 -11.58
N GLY A 327 2.99 -20.04 -11.62
CA GLY A 327 3.29 -18.93 -12.51
C GLY A 327 2.63 -17.60 -12.14
N LEU A 328 2.80 -16.63 -13.04
CA LEU A 328 2.36 -15.24 -12.93
C LEU A 328 0.83 -15.12 -12.90
N GLY A 329 0.13 -15.93 -13.69
CA GLY A 329 -1.33 -15.89 -13.77
C GLY A 329 -2.00 -16.26 -12.43
N ARG A 330 -1.44 -17.22 -11.68
CA ARG A 330 -1.94 -17.55 -10.34
C ARG A 330 -1.67 -16.42 -9.36
N MET A 331 -0.45 -15.89 -9.34
CA MET A 331 -0.06 -14.73 -8.53
C MET A 331 -1.02 -13.54 -8.77
N SER A 332 -1.26 -13.20 -10.03
CA SER A 332 -2.19 -12.13 -10.43
C SER A 332 -3.61 -12.39 -9.93
N ARG A 333 -4.14 -13.60 -10.09
CA ARG A 333 -5.47 -13.97 -9.60
C ARG A 333 -5.59 -13.90 -8.07
N ASN A 334 -4.54 -14.20 -7.33
CA ASN A 334 -4.52 -14.07 -5.87
C ASN A 334 -4.74 -12.60 -5.47
N PHE A 335 -4.02 -11.66 -6.08
CA PHE A 335 -4.25 -10.22 -5.87
C PHE A 335 -5.67 -9.80 -6.28
N HIS A 336 -6.16 -10.24 -7.44
CA HIS A 336 -7.51 -9.88 -7.89
C HIS A 336 -8.61 -10.38 -6.93
N ARG A 337 -8.45 -11.56 -6.34
CA ARG A 337 -9.42 -12.10 -5.37
C ARG A 337 -9.43 -11.28 -4.10
N VAL A 338 -8.26 -11.03 -3.51
CA VAL A 338 -8.19 -10.30 -2.25
C VAL A 338 -8.64 -8.84 -2.43
N PHE A 339 -8.32 -8.18 -3.53
CA PHE A 339 -8.74 -6.80 -3.77
C PHE A 339 -10.25 -6.69 -4.00
N ARG A 340 -10.85 -7.59 -4.76
CA ARG A 340 -12.31 -7.63 -4.94
C ARG A 340 -13.05 -7.95 -3.64
N GLY A 341 -12.53 -8.84 -2.82
CA GLY A 341 -13.19 -9.28 -1.59
C GLY A 341 -12.98 -8.36 -0.40
N HIS A 342 -11.83 -7.66 -0.33
CA HIS A 342 -11.35 -7.05 0.89
C HIS A 342 -10.85 -5.59 0.76
N LEU A 343 -10.65 -5.06 -0.47
CA LEU A 343 -10.23 -3.67 -0.67
C LEU A 343 -11.39 -2.77 -1.09
N GLY A 344 -12.27 -3.29 -1.95
CA GLY A 344 -13.42 -2.55 -2.43
C GLY A 344 -14.46 -2.31 -1.33
N ARG A 345 -14.81 -1.03 -1.07
CA ARG A 345 -15.88 -0.69 -0.11
C ARG A 345 -17.27 -1.06 -0.60
N VAL A 346 -17.45 -1.06 -1.91
CA VAL A 346 -18.71 -1.47 -2.55
C VAL A 346 -18.73 -2.98 -2.61
N LYS A 347 -19.32 -3.62 -1.60
CA LYS A 347 -19.52 -5.08 -1.55
C LYS A 347 -20.53 -5.59 -2.58
N GLU A 348 -21.08 -4.74 -3.39
CA GLU A 348 -21.98 -5.12 -4.48
C GLU A 348 -21.17 -5.65 -5.67
N THR A 349 -20.51 -6.75 -5.47
CA THR A 349 -19.81 -7.52 -6.50
C THR A 349 -20.74 -8.09 -7.58
N VAL A 350 -22.01 -7.71 -7.57
CA VAL A 350 -23.06 -8.25 -8.47
C VAL A 350 -23.29 -7.35 -9.68
N ARG A 351 -22.84 -6.09 -9.65
CA ARG A 351 -22.97 -5.21 -10.81
C ARG A 351 -21.66 -5.16 -11.59
N PRO A 352 -21.68 -5.37 -12.91
CA PRO A 352 -20.53 -5.06 -13.75
C PRO A 352 -20.20 -3.57 -13.62
N ASN A 353 -18.94 -3.21 -13.76
CA ASN A 353 -18.56 -1.80 -13.84
C ASN A 353 -19.32 -1.11 -14.97
N PRO A 354 -19.81 0.12 -14.78
CA PRO A 354 -20.52 0.83 -15.82
C PRO A 354 -19.61 1.06 -17.03
N ILE A 355 -20.18 0.95 -18.22
CA ILE A 355 -19.53 1.40 -19.44
C ILE A 355 -19.71 2.90 -19.52
N VAL A 356 -18.58 3.62 -19.46
CA VAL A 356 -18.56 5.09 -19.36
C VAL A 356 -18.12 5.69 -20.68
N ILE A 357 -18.81 6.72 -21.13
CA ILE A 357 -18.35 7.65 -22.15
C ILE A 357 -18.17 9.04 -21.55
N ASN A 358 -17.17 9.74 -22.01
CA ASN A 358 -16.82 11.09 -21.58
C ASN A 358 -16.71 11.99 -22.83
N ASN A 359 -17.06 13.26 -22.72
CA ASN A 359 -17.08 14.17 -23.88
C ASN A 359 -15.69 14.71 -24.24
N TRP A 360 -14.63 14.51 -23.42
CA TRP A 360 -13.37 15.21 -23.57
C TRP A 360 -12.79 15.08 -25.00
N GLU A 361 -12.53 13.89 -25.46
CA GLU A 361 -11.96 13.66 -26.79
C GLU A 361 -12.86 14.07 -27.95
N ALA A 362 -14.16 14.21 -27.71
CA ALA A 362 -15.10 14.61 -28.74
C ALA A 362 -15.23 16.14 -28.90
N THR A 363 -15.02 16.90 -27.81
CA THR A 363 -15.34 18.34 -27.79
C THR A 363 -14.24 19.20 -27.19
N TYR A 364 -13.37 18.65 -26.35
CA TYR A 364 -12.50 19.42 -25.46
C TYR A 364 -13.29 20.53 -24.75
N PHE A 365 -12.83 21.78 -24.80
CA PHE A 365 -13.51 22.93 -24.23
C PHE A 365 -14.66 23.52 -25.09
N ASP A 366 -14.78 23.09 -26.35
CA ASP A 366 -15.79 23.59 -27.31
C ASP A 366 -17.09 22.78 -27.24
N PHE A 367 -17.87 23.00 -26.20
CA PHE A 367 -19.19 22.39 -26.06
C PHE A 367 -20.23 23.39 -25.53
N ASN A 368 -21.47 23.03 -25.78
CA ASN A 368 -22.67 23.62 -25.22
C ASN A 368 -23.70 22.52 -24.95
N GLU A 369 -24.82 22.89 -24.40
CA GLU A 369 -25.90 21.96 -24.08
C GLU A 369 -26.34 21.11 -25.28
N GLU A 370 -26.49 21.75 -26.47
CA GLU A 370 -26.97 21.07 -27.70
C GLU A 370 -25.95 20.01 -28.18
N LYS A 371 -24.66 20.34 -28.21
CA LYS A 371 -23.60 19.41 -28.59
C LYS A 371 -23.52 18.20 -27.64
N LEU A 372 -23.65 18.47 -26.32
CA LEU A 372 -23.64 17.41 -25.30
C LEU A 372 -24.83 16.48 -25.45
N CYS A 373 -26.05 17.02 -25.64
CA CYS A 373 -27.24 16.22 -25.85
C CYS A 373 -27.16 15.38 -27.14
N ALA A 374 -26.63 15.93 -28.22
CA ALA A 374 -26.43 15.17 -29.46
C ALA A 374 -25.45 13.99 -29.26
N LEU A 375 -24.39 14.18 -28.47
CA LEU A 375 -23.46 13.12 -28.12
C LEU A 375 -24.15 12.04 -27.25
N ILE A 376 -24.92 12.44 -26.25
CA ILE A 376 -25.69 11.54 -25.38
C ILE A 376 -26.68 10.71 -26.19
N GLU A 377 -27.43 11.34 -27.10
CA GLU A 377 -28.39 10.66 -27.98
C GLU A 377 -27.71 9.62 -28.89
N SER A 378 -26.49 9.90 -29.36
CA SER A 378 -25.73 8.96 -30.19
C SER A 378 -25.31 7.69 -29.43
N CYS A 379 -25.31 7.73 -28.11
CA CYS A 379 -24.97 6.59 -27.24
C CYS A 379 -26.12 5.60 -27.08
N LYS A 380 -27.32 5.96 -27.51
CA LYS A 380 -28.50 5.13 -27.35
C LYS A 380 -28.37 3.78 -28.03
N GLY A 381 -28.59 2.71 -27.26
CA GLY A 381 -28.52 1.34 -27.76
C GLY A 381 -27.10 0.77 -27.93
N LEU A 382 -26.05 1.48 -27.57
CA LEU A 382 -24.68 1.02 -27.65
C LEU A 382 -24.21 0.27 -26.39
N GLY A 383 -25.07 0.12 -25.37
CA GLY A 383 -24.70 -0.53 -24.10
C GLY A 383 -23.90 0.36 -23.16
N ILE A 384 -23.89 1.67 -23.40
CA ILE A 384 -23.27 2.66 -22.51
C ILE A 384 -24.17 2.94 -21.33
N ASP A 385 -23.64 2.93 -20.12
CA ASP A 385 -24.39 3.11 -18.87
C ASP A 385 -24.34 4.54 -18.34
N THR A 386 -23.23 5.25 -18.59
CA THR A 386 -22.98 6.56 -17.96
C THR A 386 -22.30 7.50 -18.93
N PHE A 387 -22.80 8.71 -19.02
CA PHE A 387 -22.15 9.85 -19.67
C PHE A 387 -21.48 10.74 -18.61
N VAL A 388 -20.22 11.09 -18.80
CA VAL A 388 -19.45 11.97 -17.91
C VAL A 388 -19.15 13.28 -18.61
N LEU A 389 -19.59 14.38 -18.03
CA LEU A 389 -19.19 15.73 -18.45
C LEU A 389 -17.81 16.05 -17.88
N ASP A 390 -16.86 16.24 -18.74
CA ASP A 390 -15.45 16.49 -18.42
C ASP A 390 -15.16 18.00 -18.22
N ASP A 391 -13.88 18.37 -18.26
CA ASP A 391 -13.35 19.72 -18.02
C ASP A 391 -14.03 20.82 -18.86
N GLY A 392 -14.06 22.03 -18.34
CA GLY A 392 -14.59 23.21 -19.01
C GLY A 392 -16.06 23.54 -18.72
N TRP A 393 -16.76 22.81 -17.83
CA TRP A 393 -18.14 23.09 -17.44
C TRP A 393 -18.30 24.20 -16.39
N PHE A 394 -17.19 24.64 -15.77
CA PHE A 394 -17.16 25.53 -14.61
C PHE A 394 -16.38 26.82 -14.87
N GLY A 395 -16.60 27.82 -14.02
CA GLY A 395 -15.91 29.12 -14.02
C GLY A 395 -15.95 29.81 -15.38
N HIS A 396 -14.78 30.24 -15.85
CA HIS A 396 -14.54 30.78 -17.18
C HIS A 396 -13.59 29.88 -18.01
N ARG A 397 -13.59 28.58 -17.68
CA ARG A 397 -12.65 27.60 -18.19
C ARG A 397 -12.87 27.27 -19.67
N ASN A 398 -12.12 27.96 -20.52
CA ASN A 398 -12.09 27.76 -21.97
C ASN A 398 -10.75 27.16 -22.46
N ASP A 399 -9.82 26.97 -21.54
CA ASP A 399 -8.52 26.34 -21.71
C ASP A 399 -8.07 25.71 -20.38
N ASP A 400 -6.92 25.04 -20.36
CA ASP A 400 -6.41 24.32 -19.23
C ASP A 400 -5.55 25.15 -18.25
N THR A 401 -5.48 26.48 -18.43
CA THR A 401 -4.66 27.40 -17.61
C THR A 401 -5.46 28.24 -16.64
N THR A 402 -6.81 28.26 -16.74
CA THR A 402 -7.69 29.16 -15.99
C THR A 402 -8.73 28.42 -15.16
N SER A 403 -9.32 29.12 -14.19
CA SER A 403 -10.55 28.78 -13.42
C SER A 403 -10.57 27.47 -12.68
N LEU A 404 -9.46 26.70 -12.62
CA LEU A 404 -9.44 25.49 -11.82
C LEU A 404 -9.59 25.84 -10.33
N GLY A 405 -10.59 25.26 -9.67
CA GLY A 405 -11.04 25.64 -8.34
C GLY A 405 -12.38 26.37 -8.29
N ASP A 406 -12.82 26.93 -9.40
CA ASP A 406 -14.08 27.72 -9.52
C ASP A 406 -15.25 26.81 -9.92
N TRP A 407 -15.67 25.93 -9.00
CA TRP A 407 -16.68 24.90 -9.24
C TRP A 407 -18.12 25.44 -9.34
N PHE A 408 -18.30 26.51 -10.10
CA PHE A 408 -19.60 27.05 -10.46
C PHE A 408 -19.80 27.01 -11.98
N ILE A 409 -21.05 26.85 -12.43
CA ILE A 409 -21.36 26.55 -13.81
C ILE A 409 -20.91 27.66 -14.77
N HIS A 410 -20.23 27.29 -15.85
CA HIS A 410 -19.91 28.18 -16.97
C HIS A 410 -21.19 28.57 -17.74
N ARG A 411 -21.76 29.71 -17.41
CA ARG A 411 -23.09 30.13 -17.88
C ARG A 411 -23.16 30.43 -19.38
N GLU A 412 -22.07 30.74 -20.03
CA GLU A 412 -22.04 30.90 -21.50
C GLU A 412 -22.24 29.59 -22.23
N LYS A 413 -21.64 28.50 -21.74
CA LYS A 413 -21.76 27.14 -22.31
C LYS A 413 -23.05 26.45 -21.89
N LEU A 414 -23.43 26.64 -20.65
CA LEU A 414 -24.57 25.96 -19.99
C LEU A 414 -25.52 27.02 -19.34
N PRO A 415 -26.21 27.81 -20.13
CA PRO A 415 -27.03 28.94 -19.60
C PRO A 415 -28.15 28.46 -18.66
N ARG A 416 -28.68 27.27 -18.87
CA ARG A 416 -29.72 26.67 -18.04
C ARG A 416 -29.17 25.76 -16.93
N GLY A 417 -27.83 25.72 -16.76
CA GLY A 417 -27.15 24.88 -15.80
C GLY A 417 -27.01 23.43 -16.28
N LEU A 418 -26.73 22.51 -15.37
CA LEU A 418 -26.52 21.09 -15.68
C LEU A 418 -27.81 20.32 -15.95
N LYS A 419 -28.96 20.82 -15.46
CA LYS A 419 -30.23 20.10 -15.50
C LYS A 419 -30.62 19.60 -16.89
N PRO A 420 -30.56 20.39 -17.98
CA PRO A 420 -30.91 19.90 -19.30
C PRO A 420 -30.05 18.72 -19.79
N VAL A 421 -28.72 18.74 -19.47
CA VAL A 421 -27.83 17.66 -19.82
C VAL A 421 -28.12 16.40 -19.01
N ILE A 422 -28.41 16.55 -17.71
CA ILE A 422 -28.83 15.48 -16.82
C ILE A 422 -30.14 14.84 -17.32
N ASP A 423 -31.14 15.68 -17.64
CA ASP A 423 -32.44 15.21 -18.15
C ASP A 423 -32.25 14.46 -19.48
N CYS A 424 -31.36 14.94 -20.35
CA CYS A 424 -31.01 14.29 -21.61
C CYS A 424 -30.39 12.91 -21.39
N CYS A 425 -29.46 12.77 -20.43
CA CYS A 425 -28.90 11.48 -20.04
C CYS A 425 -30.03 10.50 -19.61
N HIS A 426 -30.86 10.93 -18.68
CA HIS A 426 -31.93 10.10 -18.13
C HIS A 426 -32.97 9.69 -19.20
N ALA A 427 -33.33 10.60 -20.10
CA ALA A 427 -34.25 10.31 -21.20
C ALA A 427 -33.72 9.27 -22.18
N ASN A 428 -32.40 9.12 -22.27
CA ASN A 428 -31.71 8.12 -23.08
C ASN A 428 -31.26 6.88 -22.31
N GLY A 429 -31.65 6.76 -21.02
CA GLY A 429 -31.33 5.61 -20.17
C GLY A 429 -29.93 5.59 -19.61
N LEU A 430 -29.21 6.71 -19.65
CA LEU A 430 -27.85 6.85 -19.12
C LEU A 430 -27.86 7.52 -17.75
N ASN A 431 -26.89 7.17 -16.91
CA ASN A 431 -26.53 7.96 -15.73
C ASN A 431 -25.73 9.18 -16.16
N PHE A 432 -25.75 10.23 -15.32
CA PHE A 432 -24.89 11.40 -15.49
C PHE A 432 -23.75 11.38 -14.48
N GLY A 433 -22.54 11.63 -14.93
CA GLY A 433 -21.34 11.87 -14.14
C GLY A 433 -20.73 13.23 -14.46
N ILE A 434 -19.90 13.76 -13.59
CA ILE A 434 -19.23 15.04 -13.75
C ILE A 434 -17.80 14.95 -13.22
N TRP A 435 -16.86 15.56 -13.94
CA TRP A 435 -15.45 15.59 -13.59
C TRP A 435 -15.11 16.75 -12.65
N PHE A 436 -14.24 16.46 -11.68
CA PHE A 436 -13.63 17.45 -10.77
C PHE A 436 -12.15 17.14 -10.59
N GLU A 437 -11.33 18.17 -10.44
CA GLU A 437 -9.90 18.11 -10.08
C GLU A 437 -9.65 18.93 -8.81
N PRO A 438 -10.10 18.47 -7.64
CA PRO A 438 -10.12 19.29 -6.42
C PRO A 438 -8.75 19.48 -5.78
N GLU A 439 -7.74 18.72 -6.18
CA GLU A 439 -6.37 18.79 -5.66
C GLU A 439 -5.55 19.94 -6.25
N MET A 440 -6.06 20.60 -7.29
CA MET A 440 -5.35 21.64 -8.01
C MET A 440 -6.15 22.95 -8.06
N VAL A 441 -5.44 24.06 -8.27
CA VAL A 441 -6.04 25.40 -8.44
C VAL A 441 -5.24 26.19 -9.48
N SER A 442 -5.92 26.98 -10.33
CA SER A 442 -5.26 27.94 -11.21
C SER A 442 -5.01 29.25 -10.48
N GLU A 443 -3.87 29.93 -10.72
CA GLU A 443 -3.67 31.29 -10.22
C GLU A 443 -4.73 32.27 -10.75
N ASP A 444 -5.17 32.06 -11.98
CA ASP A 444 -6.33 32.75 -12.55
C ASP A 444 -7.63 32.01 -12.20
N SER A 445 -7.98 32.04 -10.92
CA SER A 445 -9.26 31.58 -10.39
C SER A 445 -9.74 32.50 -9.27
N GLU A 446 -11.04 32.51 -9.02
CA GLU A 446 -11.62 33.25 -7.86
C GLU A 446 -11.19 32.60 -6.55
N LEU A 447 -11.08 31.25 -6.53
CA LEU A 447 -10.60 30.52 -5.38
C LEU A 447 -9.18 30.95 -4.97
N TYR A 448 -8.25 31.01 -5.91
CA TYR A 448 -6.88 31.41 -5.59
C TYR A 448 -6.80 32.89 -5.19
N ARG A 449 -7.55 33.77 -5.84
CA ARG A 449 -7.63 35.20 -5.44
C ARG A 449 -8.15 35.39 -4.02
N ALA A 450 -9.09 34.55 -3.60
CA ALA A 450 -9.66 34.60 -2.25
C ALA A 450 -8.73 33.93 -1.22
N HIS A 451 -8.03 32.85 -1.58
CA HIS A 451 -7.24 32.01 -0.68
C HIS A 451 -5.88 31.60 -1.28
N PRO A 452 -4.99 32.56 -1.55
CA PRO A 452 -3.68 32.25 -2.11
C PRO A 452 -2.78 31.47 -1.13
N ASP A 453 -3.13 31.45 0.16
CA ASP A 453 -2.48 30.69 1.22
C ASP A 453 -2.83 29.19 1.23
N TRP A 454 -3.84 28.78 0.46
CA TRP A 454 -4.22 27.37 0.33
C TRP A 454 -3.36 26.61 -0.69
N ALA A 455 -2.63 27.29 -1.55
CA ALA A 455 -1.68 26.63 -2.43
C ALA A 455 -0.41 26.24 -1.66
N ILE A 456 0.03 24.99 -1.83
CA ILE A 456 1.28 24.49 -1.24
C ILE A 456 2.45 25.23 -1.87
N LYS A 457 3.12 26.07 -1.09
CA LYS A 457 4.25 26.89 -1.56
C LYS A 457 5.30 27.11 -0.48
N LYS A 458 6.49 27.45 -0.91
CA LYS A 458 7.56 27.95 -0.05
C LYS A 458 7.79 29.42 -0.35
N GLU A 459 7.72 30.27 0.68
CA GLU A 459 7.97 31.71 0.54
C GLU A 459 9.34 31.98 -0.13
N GLY A 460 9.35 32.93 -1.07
CA GLY A 460 10.53 33.33 -1.82
C GLY A 460 10.97 32.33 -2.90
N ARG A 461 10.19 31.28 -3.17
CA ARG A 461 10.46 30.36 -4.26
C ARG A 461 9.37 30.47 -5.35
N PRO A 462 9.78 30.52 -6.65
CA PRO A 462 8.83 30.48 -7.75
C PRO A 462 8.16 29.10 -7.83
N PHE A 463 6.94 29.05 -8.34
CA PHE A 463 6.28 27.81 -8.70
C PHE A 463 6.93 27.17 -9.94
N CYS A 464 6.90 25.85 -9.98
CA CYS A 464 7.17 25.08 -11.17
C CYS A 464 5.89 24.29 -11.46
N THR A 465 5.11 24.74 -12.45
CA THR A 465 3.78 24.20 -12.71
C THR A 465 3.67 23.65 -14.12
N GLY A 466 2.77 22.69 -14.30
CA GLY A 466 2.21 22.36 -15.62
C GLY A 466 0.82 22.99 -15.73
N ARG A 467 0.47 23.55 -16.89
CA ARG A 467 -0.85 24.20 -17.16
C ARG A 467 -1.20 25.32 -16.18
N ASP A 468 -0.21 26.00 -15.61
CA ASP A 468 -0.40 27.04 -14.60
C ASP A 468 -1.27 26.61 -13.39
N GLN A 469 -1.18 25.33 -13.04
CA GLN A 469 -1.90 24.73 -11.94
C GLN A 469 -1.01 24.58 -10.71
N LEU A 470 -1.54 24.95 -9.54
CA LEU A 470 -0.90 24.82 -8.24
C LEU A 470 -1.58 23.72 -7.43
N VAL A 471 -0.82 23.03 -6.58
CA VAL A 471 -1.34 22.01 -5.69
C VAL A 471 -1.99 22.66 -4.47
N LEU A 472 -3.21 22.27 -4.14
CA LEU A 472 -3.93 22.73 -2.94
C LEU A 472 -3.53 21.91 -1.70
N ASP A 473 -3.44 22.57 -0.56
CA ASP A 473 -3.45 21.92 0.76
C ASP A 473 -4.85 21.38 1.05
N LEU A 474 -5.01 20.07 0.99
CA LEU A 474 -6.29 19.41 1.24
C LEU A 474 -6.82 19.65 2.66
N ASN A 475 -5.95 19.95 3.65
CA ASN A 475 -6.40 20.35 4.99
C ASN A 475 -7.11 21.72 4.98
N ALA A 476 -6.72 22.61 4.08
CA ALA A 476 -7.40 23.87 3.88
C ALA A 476 -8.76 23.65 3.20
N LEU A 477 -8.84 22.73 2.24
CA LEU A 477 -10.08 22.36 1.55
C LEU A 477 -11.13 21.75 2.49
N VAL A 478 -10.73 20.91 3.44
CA VAL A 478 -11.64 20.32 4.45
C VAL A 478 -12.25 21.39 5.37
N LYS A 479 -11.56 22.49 5.57
CA LYS A 479 -12.09 23.66 6.32
C LYS A 479 -13.12 24.46 5.51
N TRP A 480 -13.21 24.26 4.21
CA TRP A 480 -14.13 24.95 3.33
C TRP A 480 -15.54 24.33 3.44
N LYS A 481 -16.25 24.69 4.50
CA LYS A 481 -17.63 24.25 4.81
C LYS A 481 -18.71 24.75 3.84
N ASN A 482 -18.34 25.46 2.80
CA ASN A 482 -19.26 26.12 1.87
C ASN A 482 -19.18 25.64 0.43
N LEU A 483 -18.73 24.42 0.18
CA LEU A 483 -19.15 23.71 -1.03
C LEU A 483 -20.67 23.58 -0.91
N THR A 484 -21.41 24.51 -1.51
CA THR A 484 -22.86 24.39 -1.62
C THR A 484 -23.08 23.09 -2.37
N PRO A 485 -23.71 22.07 -1.76
CA PRO A 485 -24.02 20.86 -2.50
C PRO A 485 -24.82 21.31 -3.72
N ILE A 486 -24.50 20.77 -4.89
CA ILE A 486 -25.37 20.90 -6.06
C ILE A 486 -26.71 20.32 -5.59
N GLN A 487 -27.65 21.19 -5.19
CA GLN A 487 -28.98 20.78 -4.75
C GLN A 487 -29.76 20.38 -5.98
N ASP A 488 -29.55 19.14 -6.43
CA ASP A 488 -30.47 18.48 -7.34
C ASP A 488 -30.87 17.13 -6.70
N PRO A 489 -32.16 16.85 -6.47
CA PRO A 489 -32.64 15.63 -5.85
C PRO A 489 -32.49 14.37 -6.71
N GLY A 490 -31.93 14.46 -7.90
CA GLY A 490 -31.59 13.32 -8.74
C GLY A 490 -30.19 12.81 -8.43
N ARG A 491 -30.07 11.66 -7.78
CA ARG A 491 -28.90 10.81 -7.50
C ARG A 491 -27.59 11.29 -8.16
N VAL A 492 -26.92 12.23 -7.53
CA VAL A 492 -25.52 12.57 -7.81
C VAL A 492 -24.68 11.64 -6.94
N TYR A 493 -23.91 10.76 -7.55
CA TYR A 493 -22.86 10.05 -6.84
C TYR A 493 -21.70 11.04 -6.64
N THR A 494 -21.69 11.71 -5.53
CA THR A 494 -20.50 12.43 -5.08
C THR A 494 -19.46 11.40 -4.69
N ILE A 495 -18.28 11.44 -5.30
CA ILE A 495 -17.07 10.90 -4.71
C ILE A 495 -16.67 11.89 -3.59
N ALA A 496 -17.50 12.03 -2.58
CA ALA A 496 -17.15 12.65 -1.33
C ALA A 496 -16.69 11.51 -0.42
N GLY A 497 -15.42 11.49 -0.07
CA GLY A 497 -14.94 10.65 0.98
C GLY A 497 -15.70 10.97 2.26
N ASP A 498 -16.65 10.12 2.63
CA ASP A 498 -17.13 10.06 3.99
C ASP A 498 -16.05 9.45 4.88
N LYS A 499 -15.83 10.09 6.03
CA LYS A 499 -14.83 9.94 7.10
C LYS A 499 -14.37 8.52 7.39
#